data_fb6964c940b965cb95c2777fe2bcc033
#
_entry.id   fb6964c940b965cb95c2777fe2bcc033
#
_cell.length_a   1.000
_cell.length_b   1.000
_cell.length_c   1.000
_cell.angle_alpha   90.00
_cell.angle_beta   90.00
_cell.angle_gamma   90.00
#
_symmetry.space_group_name_H-M   'P 1'
#
loop_
_entity.id
_entity.type
_entity.pdbx_description
1 polymer ?
#
loop_
_entity_poly.entity_id
_entity_poly.type
_entity_poly.pdbx_seq_one_letter_code
_entity_poly.pdbx_strand_id
1 'polypeptide(L)'
;DHDVAWIKDLVCLKKCGMSIQEMKEYLELCLQGPATIPQRKVMLERKQKALQAQIAELQESIAFIDWKQGFYDDVLAGRRPYVSNLIPGLQPDDPSAGRTPG
;
A
#
# COMPACT_ATOMS: atom_id res chain seq x y z
N ASP A 1 -15.24 4.19 30.27
CA ASP A 1 -14.09 4.06 31.13
C ASP A 1 -12.83 4.46 30.40
N HIS A 2 -11.98 5.23 31.05
CA HIS A 2 -10.74 5.75 30.48
C HIS A 2 -9.85 4.64 29.91
N ASP A 3 -9.67 3.59 30.70
CA ASP A 3 -8.74 2.53 30.31
C ASP A 3 -9.20 1.79 29.06
N VAL A 4 -10.52 1.58 28.97
CA VAL A 4 -11.07 0.88 27.81
C VAL A 4 -10.93 1.74 26.54
N ALA A 5 -11.23 3.04 26.66
CA ALA A 5 -11.09 3.95 25.52
C ALA A 5 -9.64 4.01 25.02
N TRP A 6 -8.71 4.06 25.94
CA TRP A 6 -7.29 4.06 25.70
C TRP A 6 -6.86 2.85 24.86
N ILE A 7 -7.28 1.66 25.33
CA ILE A 7 -6.93 0.40 24.69
C ILE A 7 -7.48 0.37 23.26
N LYS A 8 -8.71 0.84 23.08
CA LYS A 8 -9.33 0.88 21.75
C LYS A 8 -8.53 1.76 20.79
N ASP A 9 -8.10 2.93 21.26
CA ASP A 9 -7.29 3.83 20.45
C ASP A 9 -5.98 3.18 20.04
N LEU A 10 -5.30 2.53 20.98
CA LEU A 10 -4.04 1.87 20.68
C LEU A 10 -4.21 0.74 19.67
N VAL A 11 -5.30 -0.03 19.78
CA VAL A 11 -5.59 -1.08 18.81
C VAL A 11 -5.80 -0.49 17.43
N CYS A 12 -6.55 0.62 17.34
CA CYS A 12 -6.78 1.28 16.06
C CYS A 12 -5.50 1.79 15.44
N LEU A 13 -4.63 2.40 16.23
CA LEU A 13 -3.35 2.90 15.74
C LEU A 13 -2.46 1.77 15.25
N LYS A 14 -2.48 0.64 15.94
CA LYS A 14 -1.74 -0.52 15.49
C LYS A 14 -2.26 -1.03 14.15
N LYS A 15 -3.58 -1.06 13.98
CA LYS A 15 -4.18 -1.47 12.71
C LYS A 15 -3.80 -0.53 11.58
N CYS A 16 -3.57 0.75 11.88
CA CYS A 16 -3.12 1.71 10.88
C CYS A 16 -1.66 1.52 10.48
N GLY A 17 -0.96 0.61 11.14
CA GLY A 17 0.42 0.32 10.82
C GLY A 17 1.43 1.18 11.55
N MET A 18 1.04 1.80 12.65
CA MET A 18 1.98 2.55 13.47
C MET A 18 2.95 1.60 14.15
N SER A 19 4.23 1.96 14.14
CA SER A 19 5.24 1.21 14.85
C SER A 19 5.10 1.40 16.36
N ILE A 20 5.74 0.52 17.12
CA ILE A 20 5.73 0.66 18.58
C ILE A 20 6.33 2.00 18.99
N GLN A 21 7.39 2.43 18.31
CA GLN A 21 8.02 3.72 18.60
C GLN A 21 7.06 4.88 18.34
N GLU A 22 6.37 4.83 17.21
CA GLU A 22 5.38 5.87 16.88
C GLU A 22 4.25 5.91 17.89
N MET A 23 3.79 4.75 18.32
CA MET A 23 2.73 4.68 19.32
C MET A 23 3.18 5.24 20.66
N LYS A 24 4.44 4.99 21.04
CA LYS A 24 4.99 5.56 22.26
C LYS A 24 5.04 7.08 22.21
N GLU A 25 5.48 7.62 21.08
CA GLU A 25 5.54 9.07 20.88
C GLU A 25 4.15 9.68 20.97
N TYR A 26 3.19 9.05 20.31
CA TYR A 26 1.82 9.51 20.34
C TYR A 26 1.28 9.50 21.77
N LEU A 27 1.55 8.41 22.49
CA LEU A 27 1.10 8.26 23.85
C LEU A 27 1.69 9.36 24.76
N GLU A 28 2.98 9.63 24.60
CA GLU A 28 3.64 10.67 25.39
C GLU A 28 3.00 12.03 25.13
N LEU A 29 2.65 12.33 23.90
CA LEU A 29 1.98 13.56 23.57
C LEU A 29 0.60 13.63 24.23
N CYS A 30 -0.11 12.53 24.23
CA CYS A 30 -1.43 12.48 24.88
C CYS A 30 -1.33 12.76 26.38
N LEU A 31 -0.28 12.25 27.01
CA LEU A 31 -0.09 12.44 28.43
C LEU A 31 0.23 13.88 28.79
N GLN A 32 0.72 14.66 27.85
CA GLN A 32 0.99 16.07 28.07
C GLN A 32 -0.27 16.94 27.98
N GLY A 33 -1.40 16.36 27.57
CA GLY A 33 -2.66 17.05 27.59
C GLY A 33 -2.99 17.76 26.27
N PRO A 34 -4.02 18.62 26.27
CA PRO A 34 -4.53 19.22 25.02
C PRO A 34 -3.53 20.10 24.28
N ALA A 35 -2.51 20.59 24.97
CA ALA A 35 -1.52 21.45 24.31
C ALA A 35 -0.78 20.75 23.18
N THR A 36 -0.75 19.43 23.17
CA THR A 36 -0.05 18.66 22.13
C THR A 36 -0.97 18.17 21.01
N ILE A 37 -2.22 18.58 21.01
CA ILE A 37 -3.13 18.18 19.94
C ILE A 37 -2.60 18.54 18.55
N PRO A 38 -2.03 19.72 18.32
CA PRO A 38 -1.48 20.02 16.99
C PRO A 38 -0.41 19.02 16.56
N GLN A 39 0.49 18.63 17.46
CA GLN A 39 1.52 17.66 17.14
C GLN A 39 0.92 16.29 16.85
N ARG A 40 -0.09 15.90 17.62
CA ARG A 40 -0.75 14.61 17.40
C ARG A 40 -1.43 14.59 16.04
N LYS A 41 -2.04 15.70 15.64
CA LYS A 41 -2.67 15.79 14.32
C LYS A 41 -1.66 15.63 13.21
N VAL A 42 -0.47 16.21 13.38
CA VAL A 42 0.59 16.07 12.38
C VAL A 42 0.99 14.60 12.23
N MET A 43 1.13 13.89 13.33
CA MET A 43 1.47 12.47 13.28
C MET A 43 0.40 11.67 12.54
N LEU A 44 -0.86 11.94 12.83
CA LEU A 44 -1.96 11.24 12.19
C LEU A 44 -2.05 11.56 10.70
N GLU A 45 -1.81 12.80 10.32
CA GLU A 45 -1.81 13.19 8.92
C GLU A 45 -0.70 12.50 8.14
N ARG A 46 0.48 12.39 8.74
CA ARG A 46 1.59 11.68 8.10
C ARG A 46 1.23 10.22 7.84
N LYS A 47 0.62 9.58 8.82
CA LYS A 47 0.21 8.19 8.67
C LYS A 47 -0.87 8.05 7.60
N GLN A 48 -1.81 8.97 7.58
CA GLN A 48 -2.87 8.97 6.57
C GLN A 48 -2.28 9.06 5.16
N LYS A 49 -1.32 9.97 4.96
CA LYS A 49 -0.68 10.11 3.65
C LYS A 49 0.10 8.88 3.26
N ALA A 50 0.78 8.25 4.23
CA ALA A 50 1.51 7.02 3.96
C ALA A 50 0.57 5.90 3.54
N LEU A 51 -0.59 5.81 4.20
CA LEU A 51 -1.59 4.80 3.83
C LEU A 51 -2.16 5.07 2.45
N GLN A 52 -2.40 6.34 2.11
CA GLN A 52 -2.89 6.70 0.79
C GLN A 52 -1.88 6.32 -0.30
N ALA A 53 -0.59 6.51 -0.02
CA ALA A 53 0.45 6.11 -0.95
C ALA A 53 0.47 4.59 -1.13
N GLN A 54 0.27 3.84 -0.06
CA GLN A 54 0.19 2.39 -0.13
C GLN A 54 -1.01 1.94 -0.96
N ILE A 55 -2.14 2.61 -0.81
CA ILE A 55 -3.32 2.31 -1.63
C ILE A 55 -3.00 2.51 -3.10
N ALA A 56 -2.35 3.61 -3.44
CA ALA A 56 -1.99 3.89 -4.83
C ALA A 56 -1.05 2.82 -5.39
N GLU A 57 -0.07 2.39 -4.61
CA GLU A 57 0.85 1.33 -5.03
C GLU A 57 0.12 0.02 -5.25
N LEU A 58 -0.80 -0.31 -4.36
CA LEU A 58 -1.58 -1.53 -4.48
C LEU A 58 -2.48 -1.49 -5.71
N GLN A 59 -3.05 -0.33 -6.00
CA GLN A 59 -3.89 -0.17 -7.18
C GLN A 59 -3.09 -0.37 -8.46
N GLU A 60 -1.85 0.10 -8.50
CA GLU A 60 -0.97 -0.13 -9.64
C GLU A 60 -0.66 -1.61 -9.81
N SER A 61 -0.42 -2.29 -8.70
CA SER A 61 -0.16 -3.73 -8.74
C SER A 61 -1.38 -4.49 -9.26
N ILE A 62 -2.56 -4.10 -8.80
CA ILE A 62 -3.79 -4.73 -9.25
C ILE A 62 -3.99 -4.50 -10.75
N ALA A 63 -3.72 -3.28 -11.21
CA ALA A 63 -3.86 -2.96 -12.63
C ALA A 63 -2.91 -3.80 -13.48
N PHE A 64 -1.68 -4.00 -13.00
CA PHE A 64 -0.74 -4.85 -13.71
C PHE A 64 -1.25 -6.30 -13.80
N ILE A 65 -1.73 -6.82 -12.67
CA ILE A 65 -2.24 -8.19 -12.64
C ILE A 65 -3.44 -8.33 -13.60
N ASP A 66 -4.32 -7.33 -13.58
CA ASP A 66 -5.49 -7.33 -14.45
C ASP A 66 -5.05 -7.33 -15.92
N TRP A 67 -4.09 -6.48 -16.27
CA TRP A 67 -3.56 -6.45 -17.62
C TRP A 67 -2.98 -7.81 -18.01
N LYS A 68 -2.23 -8.42 -17.12
CA LYS A 68 -1.58 -9.70 -17.39
C LYS A 68 -2.60 -10.80 -17.62
N GLN A 69 -3.66 -10.81 -16.85
CA GLN A 69 -4.74 -11.78 -17.05
C GLN A 69 -5.41 -11.59 -18.39
N GLY A 70 -5.66 -10.34 -18.77
CA GLY A 70 -6.21 -10.04 -20.10
C GLY A 70 -5.30 -10.51 -21.22
N PHE A 71 -3.99 -10.33 -21.03
CA PHE A 71 -3.02 -10.81 -22.00
C PHE A 71 -3.13 -12.34 -22.17
N TYR A 72 -3.18 -13.07 -21.07
CA TYR A 72 -3.29 -14.51 -21.15
C TYR A 72 -4.63 -14.94 -21.74
N ASP A 73 -5.70 -14.23 -21.43
CA ASP A 73 -6.99 -14.51 -22.03
C ASP A 73 -6.91 -14.38 -23.56
N ASP A 74 -6.22 -13.34 -24.02
CA ASP A 74 -6.04 -13.14 -25.45
C ASP A 74 -5.21 -14.26 -26.09
N VAL A 75 -4.17 -14.71 -25.39
CA VAL A 75 -3.36 -15.82 -25.88
C VAL A 75 -4.20 -17.08 -25.98
N LEU A 76 -4.98 -17.38 -24.96
CA LEU A 76 -5.81 -18.58 -24.93
C LEU A 76 -6.90 -18.53 -26.00
N ALA A 77 -7.39 -17.34 -26.31
CA ALA A 77 -8.40 -17.17 -27.38
C ALA A 77 -7.78 -17.12 -28.77
N GLY A 78 -6.47 -17.19 -28.86
CA GLY A 78 -5.78 -17.15 -30.16
C GLY A 78 -5.65 -15.75 -30.76
N ARG A 79 -5.93 -14.72 -29.97
CA ARG A 79 -5.85 -13.35 -30.49
C ARG A 79 -4.43 -12.78 -30.48
N ARG A 80 -3.53 -13.37 -29.69
CA ARG A 80 -2.13 -12.96 -29.59
C ARG A 80 -1.24 -14.17 -29.38
N PRO A 81 -0.01 -14.12 -29.90
CA PRO A 81 0.94 -15.20 -29.62
C PRO A 81 1.43 -15.11 -28.18
N TYR A 82 1.73 -16.24 -27.61
CA TYR A 82 2.34 -16.26 -26.29
C TYR A 82 3.82 -15.86 -26.41
N VAL A 83 4.20 -14.91 -25.58
CA VAL A 83 5.60 -14.47 -25.50
C VAL A 83 5.94 -14.29 -24.03
N SER A 84 7.01 -14.95 -23.57
CA SER A 84 7.42 -14.83 -22.18
C SER A 84 8.35 -13.64 -22.02
N ASN A 85 7.94 -12.65 -21.23
CA ASN A 85 8.82 -11.53 -20.97
C ASN A 85 9.78 -11.77 -19.80
N LEU A 86 9.91 -13.03 -19.42
CA LEU A 86 10.96 -13.45 -18.50
C LEU A 86 12.24 -13.83 -19.23
N ILE A 87 12.19 -13.94 -20.57
CA ILE A 87 13.33 -14.30 -21.39
C ILE A 87 13.65 -13.12 -22.30
N PRO A 88 14.71 -12.37 -21.98
CA PRO A 88 15.05 -11.18 -22.78
C PRO A 88 15.27 -11.52 -24.25
N GLY A 89 14.77 -10.68 -25.10
CA GLY A 89 14.96 -10.85 -26.53
C GLY A 89 13.94 -11.71 -27.23
N LEU A 90 13.03 -12.30 -26.49
CA LEU A 90 12.01 -13.16 -27.06
C LEU A 90 10.61 -12.60 -27.01
N GLN A 91 10.44 -11.33 -26.66
CA GLN A 91 9.13 -10.72 -26.52
C GLN A 91 8.97 -9.45 -27.34
N PRO A 92 9.22 -9.52 -28.62
CA PRO A 92 9.17 -8.27 -29.41
C PRO A 92 7.78 -7.66 -29.46
N ASP A 93 6.74 -8.46 -29.31
CA ASP A 93 5.36 -7.99 -29.45
C ASP A 93 4.65 -7.78 -28.13
N ASP A 94 5.30 -8.06 -27.03
CA ASP A 94 4.69 -7.90 -25.71
C ASP A 94 4.77 -6.43 -25.30
N PRO A 95 3.65 -5.75 -25.07
CA PRO A 95 3.69 -4.33 -24.70
C PRO A 95 4.41 -4.09 -23.38
N SER A 96 4.58 -5.12 -22.55
CA SER A 96 5.35 -4.97 -21.32
C SER A 96 6.80 -5.38 -21.48
N ALA A 97 7.23 -5.76 -22.68
CA ALA A 97 8.60 -6.15 -22.92
C ALA A 97 9.53 -4.96 -22.65
N GLY A 98 10.59 -5.21 -21.93
CA GLY A 98 11.55 -4.17 -21.61
C GLY A 98 11.17 -3.31 -20.42
N ARG A 99 10.04 -3.56 -19.80
CA ARG A 99 9.61 -2.83 -18.61
C ARG A 99 9.73 -3.72 -17.40
N THR A 100 8.70 -4.41 -17.08
CA THR A 100 8.73 -5.29 -15.92
C THR A 100 8.72 -6.74 -16.34
N PRO A 101 9.40 -7.57 -15.55
CA PRO A 101 9.25 -9.01 -15.74
C PRO A 101 7.78 -9.36 -15.48
N GLY A 102 7.19 -9.98 -16.41
CA GLY A 102 5.79 -10.33 -16.35
C GLY A 102 5.47 -11.46 -15.45
#